data_87b8cfb654719c54e92ef4c82fe2c9de
#
_entry.id   87b8cfb654719c54e92ef4c82fe2c9de
#
_cell.length_a   1.000
_cell.length_b   1.000
_cell.length_c   1.000
_cell.angle_alpha   90.00
_cell.angle_beta   90.00
_cell.angle_gamma   90.00
#
_symmetry.space_group_name_H-M   'P 1'
#
loop_
_entity.id
_entity.type
_entity.pdbx_description
1 polymer ?
#
loop_
_entity_poly.entity_id
_entity_poly.type
_entity_poly.pdbx_seq_one_letter_code
_entity_poly.pdbx_strand_id
1 'polypeptide(L)'
;MRTNSDRRHFLGQLTAVSGLYCSGLTSHASAKDLGLPPRGHYLIRGAHVISMDPSIGDVPAGDVEVKNGVITAIGKKLNSSNATAIDGREMLLLPGFVETHWHMWNTLLRSMSADKREFGYFPTSAGLGKVFNPNDMYQGTRLAATEAIYNGITTVHDWCHNIRNPSYAEADLRALRESGIRARFSYGSPQGHSPESTIDLEDFERLHKNWTKYSSEGL
;
A
#
# COMPACT_ATOMS: atom_id res chain seq x y z
N MET A 1 26.53 34.68 22.34
CA MET A 1 27.25 33.48 21.83
C MET A 1 26.90 32.30 22.74
N ARG A 2 26.04 31.40 22.29
CA ARG A 2 25.74 30.17 23.04
C ARG A 2 26.83 29.16 22.73
N THR A 3 27.45 28.60 23.74
CA THR A 3 28.64 27.78 23.64
C THR A 3 28.33 26.36 23.11
N ASN A 4 29.27 25.74 22.42
CA ASN A 4 29.21 24.39 21.83
C ASN A 4 28.90 23.25 22.82
N SER A 5 28.92 23.54 24.12
CA SER A 5 28.60 22.62 25.22
C SER A 5 27.11 22.25 25.27
N ASP A 6 26.22 23.21 25.01
CA ASP A 6 24.77 22.99 25.14
C ASP A 6 24.17 22.07 24.05
N ARG A 7 24.79 22.08 22.87
CA ARG A 7 24.37 21.18 21.77
C ARG A 7 24.74 19.71 22.01
N ARG A 8 25.86 19.45 22.65
CA ARG A 8 26.31 18.09 22.97
C ARG A 8 25.45 17.45 24.08
N HIS A 9 25.03 18.25 25.05
CA HIS A 9 24.12 17.79 26.13
C HIS A 9 22.72 17.49 25.60
N PHE A 10 22.21 18.31 24.70
CA PHE A 10 20.89 18.10 24.07
C PHE A 10 20.88 16.84 23.18
N LEU A 11 21.91 16.59 22.39
CA LEU A 11 22.04 15.38 21.56
C LEU A 11 22.25 14.11 22.40
N GLY A 12 22.96 14.21 23.54
CA GLY A 12 23.15 13.09 24.44
C GLY A 12 21.85 12.67 25.17
N GLN A 13 20.97 13.62 25.45
CA GLN A 13 19.65 13.33 26.04
C GLN A 13 18.67 12.72 25.03
N LEU A 14 18.71 13.13 23.75
CA LEU A 14 17.92 12.53 22.68
C LEU A 14 18.28 11.07 22.41
N THR A 15 19.57 10.73 22.46
CA THR A 15 20.04 9.33 22.28
C THR A 15 19.68 8.43 23.45
N ALA A 16 19.61 8.93 24.69
CA ALA A 16 19.20 8.16 25.85
C ALA A 16 17.70 7.84 25.86
N VAL A 17 16.85 8.74 25.34
CA VAL A 17 15.39 8.53 25.24
C VAL A 17 15.05 7.60 24.07
N SER A 18 15.81 7.66 22.96
CA SER A 18 15.57 6.77 21.81
C SER A 18 15.97 5.29 22.10
N GLY A 19 16.95 5.06 22.97
CA GLY A 19 17.39 3.72 23.33
C GLY A 19 16.41 2.92 24.20
N LEU A 20 15.53 3.60 24.92
CA LEU A 20 14.53 2.93 25.80
C LEU A 20 13.23 2.56 25.06
N TYR A 21 12.96 3.13 23.90
CA TYR A 21 11.76 2.83 23.12
C TYR A 21 11.93 1.72 22.07
N CYS A 22 13.16 1.33 21.74
CA CYS A 22 13.41 0.31 20.72
C CYS A 22 13.49 -1.14 21.22
N SER A 23 13.51 -1.38 22.51
CA SER A 23 13.66 -2.73 23.06
C SER A 23 12.35 -3.49 23.37
N GLY A 24 11.20 -2.91 22.99
CA GLY A 24 9.88 -3.48 23.33
C GLY A 24 8.95 -3.83 22.16
N LEU A 25 9.35 -3.66 20.90
CA LEU A 25 8.45 -3.81 19.75
C LEU A 25 8.86 -4.91 18.76
N THR A 26 9.14 -6.11 19.26
CA THR A 26 9.20 -7.32 18.43
C THR A 26 8.01 -8.25 18.62
N SER A 27 6.83 -7.71 18.95
CA SER A 27 5.60 -8.46 18.79
C SER A 27 5.17 -8.32 17.32
N HIS A 28 5.27 -9.40 16.56
CA HIS A 28 4.58 -9.51 15.27
C HIS A 28 3.07 -9.44 15.56
N ALA A 29 2.51 -8.24 15.53
CA ALA A 29 1.06 -8.08 15.60
C ALA A 29 0.44 -8.85 14.43
N SER A 30 -0.31 -9.88 14.71
CA SER A 30 -1.14 -10.56 13.73
C SER A 30 -2.20 -9.57 13.22
N ALA A 31 -2.61 -9.69 11.97
CA ALA A 31 -3.69 -8.85 11.40
C ALA A 31 -4.98 -8.91 12.25
N LYS A 32 -5.18 -9.99 13.03
CA LYS A 32 -6.24 -10.10 14.03
C LYS A 32 -6.11 -9.10 15.19
N ASP A 33 -4.89 -8.68 15.52
CA ASP A 33 -4.63 -7.78 16.66
C ASP A 33 -4.73 -6.30 16.29
N LEU A 34 -4.89 -5.98 15.00
CA LEU A 34 -5.00 -4.59 14.51
C LEU A 34 -6.42 -4.02 14.63
N GLY A 35 -7.39 -4.79 15.15
CA GLY A 35 -8.76 -4.32 15.36
C GLY A 35 -9.48 -3.90 14.07
N LEU A 36 -8.97 -4.31 12.90
CA LEU A 36 -9.64 -4.06 11.64
C LEU A 36 -10.97 -4.82 11.62
N PRO A 37 -12.08 -4.16 11.29
CA PRO A 37 -13.35 -4.85 11.22
C PRO A 37 -13.25 -5.94 10.14
N PRO A 38 -13.76 -7.15 10.41
CA PRO A 38 -13.85 -8.19 9.40
C PRO A 38 -14.69 -7.69 8.22
N ARG A 39 -14.49 -8.25 7.04
CA ARG A 39 -15.42 -8.03 5.94
C ARG A 39 -16.81 -8.41 6.42
N GLY A 40 -17.66 -7.41 6.59
CA GLY A 40 -18.94 -7.54 7.24
C GLY A 40 -20.03 -6.83 6.45
N HIS A 41 -21.08 -6.52 7.15
CA HIS A 41 -22.20 -5.76 6.65
C HIS A 41 -22.21 -4.39 7.34
N TYR A 42 -21.98 -3.34 6.58
CA TYR A 42 -21.85 -1.96 7.06
C TYR A 42 -22.86 -1.06 6.36
N LEU A 43 -23.34 -0.08 7.09
CA LEU A 43 -24.19 0.97 6.57
C LEU A 43 -23.60 2.34 7.00
N ILE A 44 -22.99 3.05 6.05
CA ILE A 44 -22.50 4.41 6.26
C ILE A 44 -23.68 5.34 6.08
N ARG A 45 -24.00 6.18 7.09
CA ARG A 45 -25.21 7.00 7.12
C ARG A 45 -24.93 8.49 7.06
N GLY A 46 -25.69 9.17 6.23
CA GLY A 46 -25.78 10.63 6.23
C GLY A 46 -24.60 11.37 5.65
N ALA A 47 -23.70 10.69 4.92
CA ALA A 47 -22.58 11.31 4.27
C ALA A 47 -22.99 12.12 3.02
N HIS A 48 -22.18 13.08 2.62
CA HIS A 48 -22.28 13.62 1.26
C HIS A 48 -21.56 12.65 0.32
N VAL A 49 -22.30 11.79 -0.36
CA VAL A 49 -21.76 10.75 -1.24
C VAL A 49 -21.48 11.36 -2.60
N ILE A 50 -20.22 11.31 -3.02
CA ILE A 50 -19.76 11.63 -4.37
C ILE A 50 -19.53 10.28 -5.07
N SER A 51 -20.53 9.80 -5.81
CA SER A 51 -20.51 8.42 -6.29
C SER A 51 -19.52 8.16 -7.41
N MET A 52 -19.13 9.20 -8.15
CA MET A 52 -18.37 9.13 -9.39
C MET A 52 -19.07 8.33 -10.51
N ASP A 53 -20.32 7.94 -10.31
CA ASP A 53 -21.16 7.27 -11.29
C ASP A 53 -22.20 8.27 -11.83
N PRO A 54 -22.19 8.64 -13.12
CA PRO A 54 -23.15 9.60 -13.70
C PRO A 54 -24.60 9.19 -13.56
N SER A 55 -24.89 7.90 -13.43
CA SER A 55 -26.27 7.39 -13.27
C SER A 55 -26.81 7.58 -11.85
N ILE A 56 -25.92 7.70 -10.86
CA ILE A 56 -26.26 7.90 -9.45
C ILE A 56 -26.13 9.39 -9.09
N GLY A 57 -25.06 10.04 -9.55
CA GLY A 57 -24.71 11.42 -9.20
C GLY A 57 -24.30 11.57 -7.74
N ASP A 58 -24.33 12.82 -7.25
CA ASP A 58 -24.04 13.13 -5.86
C ASP A 58 -25.30 12.96 -5.00
N VAL A 59 -25.14 12.37 -3.82
CA VAL A 59 -26.25 12.10 -2.88
C VAL A 59 -25.99 12.82 -1.54
N PRO A 60 -26.45 14.07 -1.37
CA PRO A 60 -26.33 14.78 -0.09
C PRO A 60 -27.10 14.06 1.01
N ALA A 61 -26.49 13.92 2.19
CA ALA A 61 -27.02 13.14 3.31
C ALA A 61 -27.44 11.73 2.89
N GLY A 62 -26.58 11.10 2.08
CA GLY A 62 -26.78 9.76 1.53
C GLY A 62 -26.30 8.67 2.47
N ASP A 63 -26.84 7.48 2.25
CA ASP A 63 -26.39 6.25 2.90
C ASP A 63 -25.76 5.33 1.87
N VAL A 64 -24.72 4.59 2.28
CA VAL A 64 -24.05 3.57 1.46
C VAL A 64 -24.02 2.26 2.23
N GLU A 65 -24.59 1.22 1.64
CA GLU A 65 -24.55 -0.13 2.18
C GLU A 65 -23.40 -0.92 1.55
N VAL A 66 -22.58 -1.53 2.40
CA VAL A 66 -21.48 -2.42 1.98
C VAL A 66 -21.66 -3.77 2.64
N LYS A 67 -21.74 -4.83 1.84
CA LYS A 67 -21.90 -6.19 2.33
C LYS A 67 -20.81 -7.09 1.73
N ASN A 68 -20.05 -7.73 2.59
CA ASN A 68 -18.95 -8.62 2.19
C ASN A 68 -17.95 -7.97 1.21
N GLY A 69 -17.65 -6.69 1.42
CA GLY A 69 -16.72 -5.94 0.58
C GLY A 69 -17.31 -5.38 -0.73
N VAL A 70 -18.63 -5.54 -0.96
CA VAL A 70 -19.31 -5.04 -2.15
C VAL A 70 -20.32 -3.95 -1.75
N ILE A 71 -20.33 -2.83 -2.48
CA ILE A 71 -21.37 -1.81 -2.35
C ILE A 71 -22.67 -2.38 -2.93
N THR A 72 -23.68 -2.55 -2.08
CA THR A 72 -24.96 -3.18 -2.45
C THR A 72 -26.07 -2.16 -2.67
N ALA A 73 -25.99 -0.98 -2.06
CA ALA A 73 -26.93 0.10 -2.26
C ALA A 73 -26.34 1.46 -1.96
N ILE A 74 -26.79 2.48 -2.69
CA ILE A 74 -26.55 3.89 -2.45
C ILE A 74 -27.89 4.61 -2.51
N GLY A 75 -28.22 5.45 -1.53
CA GLY A 75 -29.47 6.18 -1.53
C GLY A 75 -29.68 6.97 -0.26
N LYS A 76 -30.89 7.39 -0.02
CA LYS A 76 -31.30 8.09 1.23
C LYS A 76 -32.12 7.18 2.11
N LYS A 77 -31.88 7.21 3.43
CA LYS A 77 -32.66 6.47 4.43
C LYS A 77 -32.76 4.97 4.13
N LEU A 78 -31.62 4.36 3.75
CA LEU A 78 -31.58 2.91 3.53
C LEU A 78 -31.95 2.17 4.82
N ASN A 79 -32.76 1.11 4.66
CA ASN A 79 -33.12 0.23 5.76
C ASN A 79 -32.29 -1.05 5.70
N SER A 80 -31.43 -1.24 6.70
CA SER A 80 -30.57 -2.42 6.80
C SER A 80 -30.49 -2.86 8.26
N SER A 81 -31.30 -3.84 8.61
CA SER A 81 -31.55 -4.26 10.00
C SER A 81 -30.34 -4.92 10.68
N ASN A 82 -29.39 -5.47 9.89
CA ASN A 82 -28.26 -6.26 10.42
C ASN A 82 -26.89 -5.63 10.11
N ALA A 83 -26.85 -4.40 9.62
CA ALA A 83 -25.60 -3.72 9.29
C ALA A 83 -25.03 -2.99 10.51
N THR A 84 -23.71 -3.03 10.65
CA THR A 84 -23.01 -2.13 11.57
C THR A 84 -23.07 -0.72 11.00
N ALA A 85 -23.72 0.19 11.75
CA ALA A 85 -23.86 1.58 11.34
C ALA A 85 -22.54 2.35 11.54
N ILE A 86 -22.15 3.13 10.54
CA ILE A 86 -21.06 4.08 10.59
C ILE A 86 -21.64 5.48 10.39
N ASP A 87 -21.39 6.39 11.32
CA ASP A 87 -21.84 7.78 11.21
C ASP A 87 -20.97 8.53 10.20
N GLY A 88 -21.56 8.89 9.07
CA GLY A 88 -20.94 9.65 7.98
C GLY A 88 -21.40 11.11 7.90
N ARG A 89 -22.16 11.60 8.89
CA ARG A 89 -22.63 12.99 8.88
C ARG A 89 -21.45 13.96 8.89
N GLU A 90 -21.56 15.01 8.09
CA GLU A 90 -20.51 16.02 7.86
C GLU A 90 -19.25 15.47 7.18
N MET A 91 -19.32 14.27 6.62
CA MET A 91 -18.21 13.65 5.88
C MET A 91 -18.52 13.59 4.38
N LEU A 92 -17.45 13.68 3.59
CA LEU A 92 -17.48 13.30 2.17
C LEU A 92 -17.19 11.81 2.06
N LEU A 93 -18.00 11.10 1.30
CA LEU A 93 -17.79 9.68 1.00
C LEU A 93 -17.56 9.51 -0.50
N LEU A 94 -16.39 8.99 -0.85
CA LEU A 94 -15.97 8.73 -2.22
C LEU A 94 -15.61 7.25 -2.38
N PRO A 95 -15.64 6.71 -3.63
CA PRO A 95 -14.95 5.48 -3.94
C PRO A 95 -13.45 5.59 -3.60
N GLY A 96 -12.84 4.47 -3.20
CA GLY A 96 -11.40 4.45 -2.99
C GLY A 96 -10.65 4.79 -4.27
N PHE A 97 -9.56 5.53 -4.15
CA PHE A 97 -8.75 5.93 -5.29
C PHE A 97 -8.04 4.74 -5.94
N VAL A 98 -7.76 4.88 -7.23
CA VAL A 98 -7.03 3.91 -8.04
C VAL A 98 -5.70 4.53 -8.49
N GLU A 99 -4.59 3.96 -8.07
CA GLU A 99 -3.26 4.32 -8.54
C GLU A 99 -2.85 3.40 -9.68
N THR A 100 -2.61 3.97 -10.85
CA THR A 100 -2.43 3.19 -12.08
C THR A 100 -0.97 2.97 -12.47
N HIS A 101 0.00 3.58 -11.78
CA HIS A 101 1.41 3.48 -12.11
C HIS A 101 2.31 3.73 -10.90
N TRP A 102 2.57 2.70 -10.12
CA TRP A 102 3.47 2.78 -8.97
C TRP A 102 4.54 1.68 -9.03
N HIS A 103 5.76 2.02 -8.72
CA HIS A 103 6.86 1.09 -8.50
C HIS A 103 7.01 0.88 -7.00
N MET A 104 6.16 0.06 -6.39
CA MET A 104 6.01 0.01 -4.93
C MET A 104 7.27 -0.44 -4.22
N TRP A 105 8.04 -1.37 -4.82
CA TRP A 105 9.29 -1.87 -4.27
C TRP A 105 10.30 -0.76 -3.95
N ASN A 106 10.33 0.33 -4.74
CA ASN A 106 11.31 1.39 -4.58
C ASN A 106 10.90 2.52 -3.63
N THR A 107 9.81 2.36 -2.89
CA THR A 107 9.35 3.36 -1.91
C THR A 107 10.42 3.67 -0.86
N LEU A 108 11.29 2.71 -0.53
CA LEU A 108 12.44 2.92 0.35
C LEU A 108 13.50 3.86 -0.24
N LEU A 109 13.47 4.12 -1.56
CA LEU A 109 14.40 5.02 -2.26
C LEU A 109 13.90 6.48 -2.31
N ARG A 110 12.85 6.79 -1.57
CA ARG A 110 12.27 8.14 -1.54
C ARG A 110 13.33 9.18 -1.18
N SER A 111 13.34 10.28 -1.93
CA SER A 111 14.28 11.40 -1.78
C SER A 111 15.76 11.06 -2.04
N MET A 112 16.06 9.91 -2.63
CA MET A 112 17.43 9.54 -3.01
C MET A 112 17.82 9.98 -4.41
N SER A 113 16.86 10.41 -5.23
CA SER A 113 17.12 10.96 -6.55
C SER A 113 17.29 12.47 -6.50
N ALA A 114 18.14 13.01 -7.36
CA ALA A 114 18.40 14.44 -7.51
C ALA A 114 18.24 14.87 -8.97
N ASP A 115 18.28 16.18 -9.23
CA ASP A 115 18.15 16.78 -10.56
C ASP A 115 19.38 16.57 -11.46
N LYS A 116 20.53 16.16 -10.89
CA LYS A 116 21.71 15.82 -11.66
C LYS A 116 21.54 14.46 -12.33
N ARG A 117 21.96 14.38 -13.60
CA ARG A 117 21.78 13.19 -14.44
C ARG A 117 22.31 11.90 -13.79
N GLU A 118 23.48 11.96 -13.16
CA GLU A 118 24.10 10.82 -12.47
C GLU A 118 23.37 10.35 -11.22
N PHE A 119 22.56 11.22 -10.61
CA PHE A 119 21.74 10.95 -9.43
C PHE A 119 20.23 10.99 -9.74
N GLY A 120 19.86 10.98 -11.01
CA GLY A 120 18.46 10.93 -11.42
C GLY A 120 17.80 9.59 -11.07
N TYR A 121 16.51 9.50 -11.34
CA TYR A 121 15.71 8.32 -11.02
C TYR A 121 16.30 7.02 -11.56
N PHE A 122 16.63 6.95 -12.85
CA PHE A 122 17.10 5.70 -13.48
C PHE A 122 18.46 5.21 -12.93
N PRO A 123 19.52 6.03 -12.84
CA PRO A 123 20.78 5.59 -12.24
C PRO A 123 20.62 5.17 -10.78
N THR A 124 19.86 5.93 -9.99
CA THR A 124 19.61 5.65 -8.58
C THR A 124 18.86 4.32 -8.41
N SER A 125 17.77 4.14 -9.12
CA SER A 125 16.96 2.93 -9.07
C SER A 125 17.73 1.70 -9.57
N ALA A 126 18.49 1.83 -10.68
CA ALA A 126 19.34 0.75 -11.18
C ALA A 126 20.48 0.38 -10.22
N GLY A 127 21.11 1.38 -9.61
CA GLY A 127 22.23 1.20 -8.68
C GLY A 127 21.77 0.56 -7.37
N LEU A 128 20.78 1.15 -6.73
CA LEU A 128 20.27 0.68 -5.43
C LEU A 128 19.46 -0.61 -5.55
N GLY A 129 18.69 -0.78 -6.64
CA GLY A 129 17.99 -2.03 -6.89
C GLY A 129 18.89 -3.26 -6.96
N LYS A 130 20.17 -3.09 -7.31
CA LYS A 130 21.14 -4.21 -7.33
C LYS A 130 21.49 -4.74 -5.94
N VAL A 131 21.41 -3.90 -4.91
CA VAL A 131 21.75 -4.29 -3.53
C VAL A 131 20.52 -4.72 -2.73
N PHE A 132 19.31 -4.50 -3.26
CA PHE A 132 18.09 -5.01 -2.67
C PHE A 132 18.09 -6.53 -2.66
N ASN A 133 17.53 -7.08 -1.61
CA ASN A 133 17.21 -8.49 -1.48
C ASN A 133 15.68 -8.68 -1.39
N PRO A 134 15.16 -9.91 -1.40
CA PRO A 134 13.70 -10.16 -1.33
C PRO A 134 13.00 -9.52 -0.10
N ASN A 135 13.70 -9.41 1.04
CA ASN A 135 13.11 -8.75 2.20
C ASN A 135 12.97 -7.24 1.99
N ASP A 136 13.90 -6.60 1.29
CA ASP A 136 13.80 -5.17 0.96
C ASP A 136 12.62 -4.91 0.01
N MET A 137 12.40 -5.80 -0.96
CA MET A 137 11.21 -5.77 -1.82
C MET A 137 9.94 -5.82 -0.98
N TYR A 138 9.83 -6.79 -0.09
CA TYR A 138 8.70 -6.95 0.82
C TYR A 138 8.46 -5.69 1.67
N GLN A 139 9.49 -5.14 2.29
CA GLN A 139 9.34 -3.97 3.16
C GLN A 139 8.96 -2.70 2.36
N GLY A 140 9.57 -2.51 1.18
CA GLY A 140 9.24 -1.38 0.29
C GLY A 140 7.79 -1.42 -0.15
N THR A 141 7.33 -2.54 -0.64
CA THR A 141 5.96 -2.75 -1.11
C THR A 141 4.95 -2.69 0.03
N ARG A 142 5.27 -3.26 1.19
CA ARG A 142 4.43 -3.16 2.38
C ARG A 142 4.26 -1.72 2.87
N LEU A 143 5.35 -0.94 2.89
CA LEU A 143 5.30 0.49 3.23
C LEU A 143 4.42 1.25 2.24
N ALA A 144 4.64 1.05 0.94
CA ALA A 144 3.85 1.69 -0.12
C ALA A 144 2.35 1.36 0.02
N ALA A 145 2.00 0.09 0.23
CA ALA A 145 0.61 -0.34 0.40
C ALA A 145 -0.04 0.28 1.64
N THR A 146 0.72 0.38 2.74
CA THR A 146 0.23 1.04 3.97
C THR A 146 -0.04 2.51 3.73
N GLU A 147 0.88 3.23 3.08
CA GLU A 147 0.70 4.64 2.72
C GLU A 147 -0.46 4.83 1.75
N ALA A 148 -0.61 3.95 0.76
CA ALA A 148 -1.72 3.96 -0.18
C ALA A 148 -3.07 3.94 0.56
N ILE A 149 -3.28 2.93 1.41
CA ILE A 149 -4.52 2.75 2.17
C ILE A 149 -4.77 3.95 3.09
N TYR A 150 -3.74 4.45 3.76
CA TYR A 150 -3.84 5.62 4.64
C TYR A 150 -4.28 6.90 3.91
N ASN A 151 -3.97 6.99 2.61
CA ASN A 151 -4.35 8.12 1.75
C ASN A 151 -5.58 7.85 0.88
N GLY A 152 -6.33 6.77 1.17
CA GLY A 152 -7.58 6.45 0.46
C GLY A 152 -7.39 5.74 -0.88
N ILE A 153 -6.17 5.33 -1.24
CA ILE A 153 -5.92 4.49 -2.40
C ILE A 153 -6.22 3.04 -2.03
N THR A 154 -7.19 2.43 -2.68
CA THR A 154 -7.65 1.07 -2.39
C THR A 154 -7.30 0.06 -3.46
N THR A 155 -6.86 0.55 -4.62
CA THR A 155 -6.45 -0.27 -5.77
C THR A 155 -5.18 0.30 -6.37
N VAL A 156 -4.20 -0.54 -6.62
CA VAL A 156 -2.91 -0.13 -7.21
C VAL A 156 -2.54 -1.00 -8.40
N HIS A 157 -1.83 -0.41 -9.34
CA HIS A 157 -1.07 -1.13 -10.34
C HIS A 157 0.40 -1.06 -9.96
N ASP A 158 0.91 -2.14 -9.39
CA ASP A 158 2.31 -2.26 -9.03
C ASP A 158 3.15 -2.70 -10.23
N TRP A 159 4.00 -1.79 -10.68
CA TRP A 159 4.99 -2.02 -11.73
C TRP A 159 6.30 -2.47 -11.11
N CYS A 160 6.38 -3.75 -10.75
CA CYS A 160 7.52 -4.33 -10.09
C CYS A 160 8.66 -4.63 -11.09
N HIS A 161 9.55 -3.68 -11.30
CA HIS A 161 10.67 -3.78 -12.24
C HIS A 161 12.03 -4.02 -11.56
N ASN A 162 12.08 -4.82 -10.52
CA ASN A 162 13.33 -5.25 -9.87
C ASN A 162 13.34 -6.75 -9.55
N ILE A 163 12.63 -7.53 -10.33
CA ILE A 163 12.58 -8.99 -10.14
C ILE A 163 13.86 -9.60 -10.71
N ARG A 164 14.71 -10.12 -9.83
CA ARG A 164 16.01 -10.69 -10.17
C ARG A 164 16.03 -12.21 -10.14
N ASN A 165 15.07 -12.79 -9.44
CA ASN A 165 14.77 -14.21 -9.40
C ASN A 165 13.37 -14.39 -8.75
N PRO A 166 12.79 -15.59 -8.74
CA PRO A 166 11.44 -15.86 -8.24
C PRO A 166 11.16 -15.35 -6.82
N SER A 167 12.15 -15.36 -5.93
CA SER A 167 11.94 -14.93 -4.54
C SER A 167 11.65 -13.43 -4.39
N TYR A 168 12.07 -12.59 -5.36
CA TYR A 168 11.75 -11.15 -5.37
C TYR A 168 10.27 -10.93 -5.67
N ALA A 169 9.74 -11.61 -6.68
CA ALA A 169 8.32 -11.54 -7.03
C ALA A 169 7.44 -12.08 -5.89
N GLU A 170 7.83 -13.20 -5.29
CA GLU A 170 7.10 -13.79 -4.14
C GLU A 170 7.07 -12.86 -2.92
N ALA A 171 8.18 -12.17 -2.64
CA ALA A 171 8.26 -11.23 -1.53
C ALA A 171 7.31 -10.04 -1.72
N ASP A 172 7.28 -9.50 -2.93
CA ASP A 172 6.43 -8.38 -3.31
C ASP A 172 4.94 -8.77 -3.25
N LEU A 173 4.57 -9.87 -3.90
CA LEU A 173 3.21 -10.41 -3.86
C LEU A 173 2.74 -10.75 -2.43
N ARG A 174 3.63 -11.23 -1.58
CA ARG A 174 3.33 -11.46 -0.16
C ARG A 174 2.98 -10.15 0.54
N ALA A 175 3.74 -9.07 0.31
CA ALA A 175 3.47 -7.76 0.89
C ALA A 175 2.09 -7.22 0.45
N LEU A 176 1.77 -7.32 -0.83
CA LEU A 176 0.47 -6.94 -1.38
C LEU A 176 -0.66 -7.74 -0.72
N ARG A 177 -0.53 -9.06 -0.64
CA ARG A 177 -1.51 -9.93 0.00
C ARG A 177 -1.73 -9.59 1.47
N GLU A 178 -0.66 -9.43 2.23
CA GLU A 178 -0.74 -9.17 3.68
C GLU A 178 -1.29 -7.77 4.00
N SER A 179 -1.11 -6.81 3.08
CA SER A 179 -1.70 -5.47 3.22
C SER A 179 -3.21 -5.43 2.95
N GLY A 180 -3.73 -6.40 2.19
CA GLY A 180 -5.13 -6.45 1.79
C GLY A 180 -5.53 -5.43 0.72
N ILE A 181 -4.57 -4.68 0.15
CA ILE A 181 -4.84 -3.76 -0.96
C ILE A 181 -5.17 -4.56 -2.24
N ARG A 182 -6.09 -4.06 -3.05
CA ARG A 182 -6.31 -4.61 -4.39
C ARG A 182 -5.14 -4.23 -5.27
N ALA A 183 -4.53 -5.20 -5.94
CA ALA A 183 -3.37 -4.93 -6.77
C ALA A 183 -3.43 -5.66 -8.11
N ARG A 184 -3.08 -4.95 -9.17
CA ARG A 184 -2.59 -5.55 -10.41
C ARG A 184 -1.07 -5.59 -10.31
N PHE A 185 -0.49 -6.76 -10.44
CA PHE A 185 0.96 -6.96 -10.38
C PHE A 185 1.53 -7.07 -11.80
N SER A 186 2.51 -6.24 -12.12
CA SER A 186 3.28 -6.33 -13.37
C SER A 186 4.69 -6.81 -13.09
N TYR A 187 5.00 -7.99 -13.61
CA TYR A 187 6.29 -8.63 -13.51
C TYR A 187 7.30 -7.97 -14.46
N GLY A 188 8.35 -7.36 -13.93
CA GLY A 188 9.32 -6.60 -14.71
C GLY A 188 10.78 -6.91 -14.36
N SER A 189 11.62 -6.90 -15.38
CA SER A 189 13.07 -7.04 -15.24
C SER A 189 13.69 -5.82 -14.55
N PRO A 190 14.83 -6.00 -13.84
CA PRO A 190 15.54 -4.90 -13.21
C PRO A 190 16.00 -3.84 -14.21
N GLN A 191 16.04 -2.59 -13.80
CA GLN A 191 16.65 -1.52 -14.59
C GLN A 191 18.14 -1.82 -14.87
N GLY A 192 18.58 -1.50 -16.07
CA GLY A 192 19.92 -1.84 -16.53
C GLY A 192 20.08 -3.30 -16.96
N HIS A 193 18.98 -4.02 -17.11
CA HIS A 193 18.92 -5.33 -17.75
C HIS A 193 19.25 -5.22 -19.24
N SER A 194 19.83 -6.26 -19.82
CA SER A 194 20.09 -6.27 -21.27
C SER A 194 18.78 -6.16 -22.05
N PRO A 195 18.70 -5.30 -23.08
CA PRO A 195 17.51 -5.23 -23.95
C PRO A 195 17.19 -6.55 -24.65
N GLU A 196 18.17 -7.44 -24.76
CA GLU A 196 18.03 -8.74 -25.42
C GLU A 196 17.47 -9.83 -24.49
N SER A 197 17.45 -9.60 -23.17
CA SER A 197 16.91 -10.57 -22.23
C SER A 197 15.48 -10.21 -21.86
N THR A 198 14.63 -11.22 -21.93
CA THR A 198 13.23 -11.16 -21.54
C THR A 198 13.10 -11.32 -20.01
N ILE A 199 11.90 -11.06 -19.50
CA ILE A 199 11.52 -11.51 -18.15
C ILE A 199 11.63 -13.04 -18.06
N ASP A 200 11.72 -13.56 -16.84
CA ASP A 200 11.60 -15.00 -16.59
C ASP A 200 10.15 -15.44 -16.86
N LEU A 201 9.91 -15.92 -18.09
CA LEU A 201 8.59 -16.34 -18.53
C LEU A 201 8.12 -17.60 -17.81
N GLU A 202 9.02 -18.49 -17.42
CA GLU A 202 8.70 -19.71 -16.68
C GLU A 202 8.19 -19.35 -15.28
N ASP A 203 8.88 -18.46 -14.58
CA ASP A 203 8.44 -17.96 -13.28
C ASP A 203 7.14 -17.15 -13.38
N PHE A 204 7.01 -16.31 -14.40
CA PHE A 204 5.77 -15.58 -14.66
C PHE A 204 4.58 -16.53 -14.85
N GLU A 205 4.72 -17.58 -15.66
CA GLU A 205 3.68 -18.59 -15.85
C GLU A 205 3.37 -19.33 -14.55
N ARG A 206 4.40 -19.69 -13.77
CA ARG A 206 4.24 -20.32 -12.46
C ARG A 206 3.38 -19.45 -11.52
N LEU A 207 3.68 -18.17 -11.45
CA LEU A 207 2.91 -17.21 -10.64
C LEU A 207 1.49 -17.07 -11.16
N HIS A 208 1.31 -16.95 -12.47
CA HIS A 208 0.00 -16.82 -13.10
C HIS A 208 -0.89 -18.04 -12.84
N LYS A 209 -0.35 -19.25 -12.97
CA LYS A 209 -1.08 -20.50 -12.67
C LYS A 209 -1.46 -20.62 -11.19
N ASN A 210 -0.71 -19.97 -10.29
CA ASN A 210 -0.90 -20.06 -8.85
C ASN A 210 -1.36 -18.72 -8.22
N TRP A 211 -1.92 -17.82 -9.01
CA TRP A 211 -2.25 -16.47 -8.55
C TRP A 211 -3.16 -16.44 -7.30
N THR A 212 -4.05 -17.41 -7.14
CA THR A 212 -4.94 -17.53 -5.97
C THR A 212 -4.19 -17.72 -4.66
N LYS A 213 -2.94 -18.19 -4.70
CA LYS A 213 -2.07 -18.28 -3.52
C LYS A 213 -1.70 -16.88 -2.99
N TYR A 214 -1.66 -15.89 -3.87
CA TYR A 214 -1.25 -14.52 -3.56
C TYR A 214 -2.44 -13.56 -3.43
N SER A 215 -3.62 -14.00 -3.78
CA SER A 215 -4.84 -13.22 -3.68
C SER A 215 -5.74 -13.78 -2.57
N SER A 216 -6.13 -12.91 -1.65
CA SER A 216 -7.13 -13.23 -0.65
C SER A 216 -8.51 -13.04 -1.25
N GLU A 217 -9.14 -13.89 -1.98
CA GLU A 217 -10.52 -13.80 -2.48
C GLU A 217 -10.67 -13.41 -3.96
N GLY A 218 -9.71 -13.78 -4.80
CA GLY A 218 -9.90 -13.70 -6.24
C GLY A 218 -9.76 -12.31 -6.86
N LEU A 219 -9.02 -11.44 -6.21
CA LEU A 219 -8.64 -10.13 -6.75
C LEU A 219 -7.21 -10.12 -7.19
#